data_40157475062f1f98010bf7b30bfc1e67
#
_entry.id   40157475062f1f98010bf7b30bfc1e67
#
_cell.length_a   1.000
_cell.length_b   1.000
_cell.length_c   1.000
_cell.angle_alpha   90.00
_cell.angle_beta   90.00
_cell.angle_gamma   90.00
#
_symmetry.space_group_name_H-M   'P 1'
#
loop_
_entity.id
_entity.type
_entity.pdbx_description
1 polymer ?
#
loop_
_entity_poly.entity_id
_entity_poly.type
_entity_poly.pdbx_seq_one_letter_code
_entity_poly.pdbx_strand_id
1 'polypeptide(L)'
;MSKRIFHGILFLINVLAGLFLHSSNPVYNWLTAICLAVVVTYFCKSNFPLFGPALFFLFAYLAALLPFAYLGLFMIVPLALYLVLVLFIRPLKAKSHWLKTGRIGTAIWLWGTIITIVSILALVTWAALFKPNLGDIKSIIPGRGLGTLLPIGVAFAVVNSLVEEAIYRGILWDGLNVVLGRLAVVNLAQAAIFGVAHIQGFPRGAVGVILAFIYGVFLGIIRHRTRGLLAPIIIHMVADLTIFMILMVMLEKL
;
A
#
# COMPACT_ATOMS: atom_id res chain seq x y z
N MET A 1 12.88 11.09 26.94
CA MET A 1 12.48 10.87 25.51
C MET A 1 11.55 12.00 25.11
N SER A 2 11.80 12.68 23.98
CA SER A 2 10.90 13.75 23.54
C SER A 2 9.51 13.18 23.19
N LYS A 3 8.45 13.98 23.43
CA LYS A 3 7.06 13.59 23.11
C LYS A 3 6.90 13.16 21.64
N ARG A 4 7.65 13.79 20.73
CA ARG A 4 7.65 13.47 19.30
C ARG A 4 8.22 12.08 19.01
N ILE A 5 9.34 11.71 19.64
CA ILE A 5 9.96 10.38 19.51
C ILE A 5 9.00 9.31 20.04
N PHE A 6 8.39 9.55 21.20
CA PHE A 6 7.41 8.63 21.78
C PHE A 6 6.22 8.39 20.85
N HIS A 7 5.62 9.46 20.31
CA HIS A 7 4.54 9.33 19.32
C HIS A 7 4.99 8.58 18.07
N GLY A 8 6.22 8.81 17.60
CA GLY A 8 6.79 8.12 16.44
C GLY A 8 6.92 6.62 16.67
N ILE A 9 7.42 6.21 17.82
CA ILE A 9 7.54 4.79 18.18
C ILE A 9 6.17 4.12 18.27
N LEU A 10 5.20 4.74 18.96
CA LEU A 10 3.84 4.20 19.07
C LEU A 10 3.16 4.09 17.71
N PHE A 11 3.33 5.09 16.86
CA PHE A 11 2.75 5.07 15.51
C PHE A 11 3.39 3.97 14.64
N LEU A 12 4.72 3.83 14.69
CA LEU A 12 5.42 2.79 13.94
C LEU A 12 5.02 1.38 14.41
N ILE A 13 4.89 1.15 15.72
CA ILE A 13 4.37 -0.12 16.27
C ILE A 13 2.96 -0.38 15.73
N ASN A 14 2.09 0.64 15.71
CA ASN A 14 0.74 0.50 15.20
C ASN A 14 0.72 0.12 13.71
N VAL A 15 1.57 0.75 12.87
CA VAL A 15 1.71 0.43 11.44
C VAL A 15 2.22 -0.99 11.23
N LEU A 16 3.30 -1.36 11.91
CA LEU A 16 3.92 -2.69 11.76
C LEU A 16 2.99 -3.79 12.25
N ALA A 17 2.29 -3.58 13.36
CA ALA A 17 1.29 -4.52 13.83
C ALA A 17 0.12 -4.65 12.85
N GLY A 18 -0.41 -3.52 12.37
CA GLY A 18 -1.53 -3.50 11.42
C GLY A 18 -1.25 -4.20 10.09
N LEU A 19 0.01 -4.22 9.65
CA LEU A 19 0.40 -4.80 8.37
C LEU A 19 0.98 -6.21 8.48
N PHE A 20 1.70 -6.53 9.57
CA PHE A 20 2.59 -7.70 9.59
C PHE A 20 2.44 -8.63 10.80
N LEU A 21 1.87 -8.18 11.93
CA LEU A 21 1.84 -8.96 13.17
C LEU A 21 0.54 -9.76 13.33
N HIS A 22 0.42 -10.86 12.56
CA HIS A 22 -0.67 -11.80 12.73
C HIS A 22 -0.12 -13.14 13.22
N SER A 23 -0.82 -13.75 14.17
CA SER A 23 -0.44 -15.03 14.78
C SER A 23 -1.53 -16.08 14.52
N SER A 24 -1.15 -17.36 14.51
CA SER A 24 -2.10 -18.47 14.55
C SER A 24 -2.82 -18.59 15.91
N ASN A 25 -2.29 -17.96 16.97
CA ASN A 25 -2.90 -17.99 18.29
C ASN A 25 -3.88 -16.81 18.47
N PRO A 26 -5.20 -17.07 18.64
CA PRO A 26 -6.20 -16.03 18.76
C PRO A 26 -6.03 -15.12 19.99
N VAL A 27 -5.46 -15.64 21.09
CA VAL A 27 -5.23 -14.84 22.30
C VAL A 27 -4.24 -13.71 22.01
N TYR A 28 -3.13 -14.00 21.31
CA TYR A 28 -2.17 -12.97 20.93
C TYR A 28 -2.79 -11.94 19.98
N ASN A 29 -3.65 -12.38 19.06
CA ASN A 29 -4.33 -11.49 18.14
C ASN A 29 -5.26 -10.52 18.88
N TRP A 30 -6.05 -11.00 19.83
CA TRP A 30 -6.92 -10.13 20.64
C TRP A 30 -6.14 -9.18 21.55
N LEU A 31 -5.05 -9.65 22.18
CA LEU A 31 -4.17 -8.78 22.98
C LEU A 31 -3.56 -7.67 22.11
N THR A 32 -3.09 -8.01 20.92
CA THR A 32 -2.56 -7.02 19.97
C THR A 32 -3.64 -6.02 19.56
N ALA A 33 -4.85 -6.48 19.23
CA ALA A 33 -5.96 -5.59 18.88
C ALA A 33 -6.31 -4.61 20.02
N ILE A 34 -6.32 -5.08 21.27
CA ILE A 34 -6.55 -4.23 22.45
C ILE A 34 -5.43 -3.20 22.59
N CYS A 35 -4.16 -3.60 22.46
CA CYS A 35 -3.03 -2.67 22.51
C CYS A 35 -3.13 -1.59 21.43
N LEU A 36 -3.48 -1.97 20.19
CA LEU A 36 -3.68 -1.02 19.09
C LEU A 36 -4.85 -0.05 19.38
N ALA A 37 -5.96 -0.55 19.92
CA ALA A 37 -7.09 0.28 20.31
C ALA A 37 -6.72 1.30 21.41
N VAL A 38 -5.87 0.90 22.38
CA VAL A 38 -5.32 1.81 23.39
C VAL A 38 -4.46 2.91 22.75
N VAL A 39 -3.59 2.55 21.79
CA VAL A 39 -2.76 3.52 21.04
C VAL A 39 -3.64 4.50 20.25
N VAL A 40 -4.67 4.01 19.56
CA VAL A 40 -5.63 4.84 18.81
C VAL A 40 -6.35 5.81 19.76
N THR A 41 -6.84 5.32 20.88
CA THR A 41 -7.51 6.14 21.92
C THR A 41 -6.57 7.21 22.50
N TYR A 42 -5.32 6.83 22.74
CA TYR A 42 -4.28 7.77 23.17
C TYR A 42 -4.07 8.89 22.14
N PHE A 43 -3.95 8.56 20.84
CA PHE A 43 -3.78 9.58 19.80
C PHE A 43 -5.01 10.47 19.62
N CYS A 44 -6.20 9.94 19.82
CA CYS A 44 -7.42 10.75 19.78
C CYS A 44 -7.36 11.96 20.74
N LYS A 45 -6.74 11.76 21.93
CA LYS A 45 -6.63 12.79 22.97
C LYS A 45 -5.33 13.60 22.89
N SER A 46 -4.21 12.97 22.52
CA SER A 46 -2.86 13.56 22.64
C SER A 46 -2.27 14.10 21.34
N ASN A 47 -2.68 13.53 20.18
CA ASN A 47 -2.16 13.90 18.86
C ASN A 47 -3.15 13.52 17.76
N PHE A 48 -4.22 14.27 17.63
CA PHE A 48 -5.31 14.00 16.70
C PHE A 48 -4.86 13.80 15.23
N PRO A 49 -3.83 14.46 14.69
CA PRO A 49 -3.30 14.14 13.35
C PRO A 49 -2.84 12.69 13.17
N LEU A 50 -2.42 11.99 14.24
CA LEU A 50 -2.07 10.56 14.20
C LEU A 50 -3.26 9.64 14.42
N PHE A 51 -4.35 10.15 14.98
CA PHE A 51 -5.54 9.34 15.26
C PHE A 51 -6.11 8.66 14.02
N GLY A 52 -6.32 9.40 12.94
CA GLY A 52 -6.85 8.85 11.69
C GLY A 52 -5.97 7.74 11.10
N PRO A 53 -4.68 7.99 10.82
CA PRO A 53 -3.77 6.94 10.35
C PRO A 53 -3.70 5.73 11.28
N ALA A 54 -3.62 5.93 12.59
CA ALA A 54 -3.57 4.82 13.56
C ALA A 54 -4.88 4.00 13.56
N LEU A 55 -6.03 4.66 13.43
CA LEU A 55 -7.33 4.00 13.32
C LEU A 55 -7.42 3.13 12.06
N PHE A 56 -6.89 3.59 10.93
CA PHE A 56 -6.82 2.79 9.71
C PHE A 56 -6.03 1.49 9.94
N PHE A 57 -4.83 1.57 10.57
CA PHE A 57 -4.01 0.38 10.80
C PHE A 57 -4.63 -0.58 11.84
N LEU A 58 -5.42 -0.08 12.80
CA LEU A 58 -6.25 -0.94 13.64
C LEU A 58 -7.32 -1.67 12.80
N PHE A 59 -8.00 -0.98 11.88
CA PHE A 59 -8.97 -1.63 10.99
C PHE A 59 -8.30 -2.66 10.08
N ALA A 60 -7.12 -2.35 9.54
CA ALA A 60 -6.35 -3.29 8.73
C ALA A 60 -5.99 -4.55 9.53
N TYR A 61 -5.54 -4.39 10.77
CA TYR A 61 -5.27 -5.50 11.68
C TYR A 61 -6.51 -6.37 11.91
N LEU A 62 -7.64 -5.76 12.27
CA LEU A 62 -8.88 -6.48 12.54
C LEU A 62 -9.42 -7.19 11.28
N ALA A 63 -9.32 -6.54 10.11
CA ALA A 63 -9.75 -7.15 8.85
C ALA A 63 -8.92 -8.38 8.48
N ALA A 64 -7.62 -8.38 8.79
CA ALA A 64 -6.75 -9.52 8.53
C ALA A 64 -7.04 -10.73 9.44
N LEU A 65 -7.77 -10.55 10.55
CA LEU A 65 -8.23 -11.65 11.41
C LEU A 65 -9.51 -12.32 10.88
N LEU A 66 -10.15 -11.76 9.87
CA LEU A 66 -11.41 -12.28 9.33
C LEU A 66 -11.16 -13.41 8.33
N PRO A 67 -12.06 -14.39 8.24
CA PRO A 67 -11.86 -15.59 7.40
C PRO A 67 -11.78 -15.30 5.89
N PHE A 68 -12.16 -14.14 5.42
CA PHE A 68 -12.04 -13.72 4.02
C PHE A 68 -10.76 -12.90 3.69
N ALA A 69 -9.83 -12.79 4.66
CA ALA A 69 -8.57 -12.05 4.45
C ALA A 69 -7.75 -12.59 3.27
N TYR A 70 -7.79 -13.90 3.01
CA TYR A 70 -7.10 -14.54 1.88
C TYR A 70 -7.72 -14.25 0.50
N LEU A 71 -8.86 -13.61 0.41
CA LEU A 71 -9.45 -13.20 -0.86
C LEU A 71 -8.83 -11.91 -1.43
N GLY A 72 -7.76 -11.38 -0.85
CA GLY A 72 -7.15 -10.10 -1.25
C GLY A 72 -7.96 -8.86 -0.86
N LEU A 73 -9.13 -9.04 -0.22
CA LEU A 73 -10.04 -7.96 0.18
C LEU A 73 -9.67 -7.32 1.53
N PHE A 74 -8.69 -7.88 2.24
CA PHE A 74 -8.37 -7.46 3.61
C PHE A 74 -7.97 -5.98 3.72
N MET A 75 -7.45 -5.36 2.65
CA MET A 75 -7.12 -3.93 2.63
C MET A 75 -8.26 -3.05 2.08
N ILE A 76 -9.14 -3.59 1.24
CA ILE A 76 -10.27 -2.85 0.69
C ILE A 76 -11.29 -2.50 1.78
N VAL A 77 -11.64 -3.48 2.63
CA VAL A 77 -12.63 -3.30 3.69
C VAL A 77 -12.21 -2.22 4.70
N PRO A 78 -11.00 -2.27 5.31
CA PRO A 78 -10.57 -1.23 6.23
C PRO A 78 -10.44 0.14 5.57
N LEU A 79 -10.02 0.20 4.29
CA LEU A 79 -9.96 1.45 3.55
C LEU A 79 -11.36 2.04 3.32
N ALA A 80 -12.32 1.22 2.95
CA ALA A 80 -13.71 1.65 2.77
C ALA A 80 -14.32 2.18 4.09
N LEU A 81 -14.15 1.45 5.19
CA LEU A 81 -14.59 1.88 6.52
C LEU A 81 -13.93 3.19 6.94
N TYR A 82 -12.62 3.30 6.73
CA TYR A 82 -11.87 4.51 7.05
C TYR A 82 -12.34 5.70 6.20
N LEU A 83 -12.57 5.52 4.90
CA LEU A 83 -13.09 6.56 4.01
C LEU A 83 -14.48 7.03 4.43
N VAL A 84 -15.37 6.11 4.80
CA VAL A 84 -16.69 6.47 5.35
C VAL A 84 -16.51 7.40 6.56
N LEU A 85 -15.66 7.03 7.54
CA LEU A 85 -15.42 7.87 8.71
C LEU A 85 -14.83 9.24 8.34
N VAL A 86 -13.87 9.27 7.40
CA VAL A 86 -13.27 10.54 6.93
C VAL A 86 -14.32 11.43 6.25
N LEU A 87 -15.27 10.88 5.51
CA LEU A 87 -16.31 11.65 4.86
C LEU A 87 -17.31 12.26 5.85
N PHE A 88 -17.68 11.52 6.90
CA PHE A 88 -18.69 11.94 7.87
C PHE A 88 -18.11 12.70 9.07
N ILE A 89 -16.85 12.47 9.44
CA ILE A 89 -16.21 13.09 10.61
C ILE A 89 -15.36 14.28 10.16
N ARG A 90 -15.89 15.49 10.26
CA ARG A 90 -15.22 16.74 9.82
C ARG A 90 -13.77 16.89 10.31
N PRO A 91 -13.41 16.65 11.59
CA PRO A 91 -12.04 16.73 12.06
C PRO A 91 -11.09 15.74 11.37
N LEU A 92 -11.54 14.50 11.06
CA LEU A 92 -10.74 13.53 10.30
C LEU A 92 -10.52 13.99 8.87
N LYS A 93 -11.56 14.46 8.20
CA LYS A 93 -11.50 15.01 6.83
C LYS A 93 -10.49 16.16 6.75
N ALA A 94 -10.51 17.07 7.71
CA ALA A 94 -9.59 18.21 7.76
C ALA A 94 -8.11 17.81 7.92
N LYS A 95 -7.81 16.63 8.48
CA LYS A 95 -6.46 16.09 8.66
C LYS A 95 -6.04 15.08 7.61
N SER A 96 -6.94 14.65 6.74
CA SER A 96 -6.66 13.73 5.63
C SER A 96 -6.18 14.51 4.40
N HIS A 97 -4.92 14.95 4.43
CA HIS A 97 -4.34 15.81 3.38
C HIS A 97 -4.12 15.08 2.05
N TRP A 98 -4.20 13.76 2.05
CA TRP A 98 -3.98 12.90 0.89
C TRP A 98 -5.19 12.81 -0.06
N LEU A 99 -6.41 13.11 0.40
CA LEU A 99 -7.63 13.07 -0.41
C LEU A 99 -7.67 14.22 -1.44
N LYS A 100 -6.71 14.20 -2.35
CA LYS A 100 -6.56 15.20 -3.43
C LYS A 100 -6.09 14.51 -4.69
N THR A 101 -6.63 14.92 -5.84
CA THR A 101 -6.17 14.48 -7.16
C THR A 101 -4.75 15.00 -7.45
N GLY A 102 -4.46 16.22 -7.00
CA GLY A 102 -3.18 16.88 -7.25
C GLY A 102 -3.14 17.68 -8.55
N ARG A 103 -1.97 18.21 -8.87
CA ARG A 103 -1.71 18.98 -10.10
C ARG A 103 -0.73 18.22 -10.98
N ILE A 104 -1.14 17.91 -12.21
CA ILE A 104 -0.33 17.18 -13.18
C ILE A 104 0.05 18.14 -14.30
N GLY A 105 1.32 18.58 -14.29
CA GLY A 105 1.91 19.37 -15.38
C GLY A 105 2.75 18.50 -16.32
N THR A 106 3.24 19.09 -17.41
CA THR A 106 4.05 18.42 -18.45
C THR A 106 5.27 17.69 -17.88
N ALA A 107 5.99 18.29 -16.94
CA ALA A 107 7.13 17.66 -16.28
C ALA A 107 6.76 16.39 -15.52
N ILE A 108 5.58 16.35 -14.90
CA ILE A 108 5.09 15.15 -14.19
C ILE A 108 4.76 14.03 -15.18
N TRP A 109 4.15 14.35 -16.33
CA TRP A 109 3.92 13.38 -17.38
C TRP A 109 5.22 12.78 -17.90
N LEU A 110 6.23 13.62 -18.16
CA LEU A 110 7.54 13.15 -18.62
C LEU A 110 8.19 12.21 -17.60
N TRP A 111 8.30 12.62 -16.33
CA TRP A 111 8.85 11.76 -15.28
C TRP A 111 8.03 10.49 -15.04
N GLY A 112 6.70 10.61 -15.07
CA GLY A 112 5.78 9.47 -14.95
C GLY A 112 6.01 8.45 -16.07
N THR A 113 6.16 8.90 -17.32
CA THR A 113 6.45 8.04 -18.46
C THR A 113 7.80 7.33 -18.31
N ILE A 114 8.86 8.06 -17.89
CA ILE A 114 10.18 7.47 -17.65
C ILE A 114 10.10 6.39 -16.56
N ILE A 115 9.47 6.70 -15.43
CA ILE A 115 9.30 5.75 -14.32
C ILE A 115 8.53 4.51 -14.81
N THR A 116 7.46 4.70 -15.56
CA THR A 116 6.65 3.61 -16.13
C THR A 116 7.50 2.71 -17.03
N ILE A 117 8.24 3.27 -17.99
CA ILE A 117 9.09 2.50 -18.91
C ILE A 117 10.16 1.71 -18.12
N VAL A 118 10.85 2.38 -17.19
CA VAL A 118 11.88 1.72 -16.35
C VAL A 118 11.26 0.58 -15.53
N SER A 119 10.06 0.78 -14.98
CA SER A 119 9.35 -0.25 -14.21
C SER A 119 8.96 -1.43 -15.06
N ILE A 120 8.42 -1.21 -16.27
CA ILE A 120 8.10 -2.28 -17.23
C ILE A 120 9.36 -3.09 -17.55
N LEU A 121 10.48 -2.42 -17.90
CA LEU A 121 11.73 -3.09 -18.21
C LEU A 121 12.27 -3.90 -17.02
N ALA A 122 12.22 -3.34 -15.81
CA ALA A 122 12.65 -4.02 -14.59
C ALA A 122 11.80 -5.27 -14.30
N LEU A 123 10.46 -5.18 -14.42
CA LEU A 123 9.54 -6.30 -14.21
C LEU A 123 9.73 -7.41 -15.24
N VAL A 124 9.86 -7.06 -16.52
CA VAL A 124 10.10 -8.03 -17.61
C VAL A 124 11.46 -8.72 -17.42
N THR A 125 12.51 -7.96 -17.11
CA THR A 125 13.85 -8.50 -16.84
C THR A 125 13.83 -9.43 -15.61
N TRP A 126 13.16 -9.01 -14.53
CA TRP A 126 13.00 -9.86 -13.36
C TRP A 126 12.30 -11.18 -13.70
N ALA A 127 11.18 -11.14 -14.43
CA ALA A 127 10.45 -12.35 -14.80
C ALA A 127 11.28 -13.29 -15.68
N ALA A 128 12.06 -12.75 -16.62
CA ALA A 128 12.92 -13.51 -17.51
C ALA A 128 14.09 -14.21 -16.76
N LEU A 129 14.70 -13.50 -15.80
CA LEU A 129 15.87 -14.01 -15.08
C LEU A 129 15.49 -14.97 -13.94
N PHE A 130 14.45 -14.65 -13.17
CA PHE A 130 14.12 -15.38 -11.94
C PHE A 130 13.09 -16.49 -12.14
N LYS A 131 12.32 -16.49 -13.25
CA LYS A 131 11.31 -17.50 -13.59
C LYS A 131 10.47 -17.94 -12.38
N PRO A 132 9.73 -17.03 -11.74
CA PRO A 132 9.06 -17.31 -10.47
C PRO A 132 8.09 -18.49 -10.58
N ASN A 133 8.00 -19.29 -9.52
CA ASN A 133 7.02 -20.35 -9.44
C ASN A 133 5.60 -19.76 -9.31
N LEU A 134 4.70 -20.16 -10.20
CA LEU A 134 3.31 -19.68 -10.29
C LEU A 134 2.29 -20.75 -9.87
N GLY A 135 2.70 -21.84 -9.23
CA GLY A 135 1.81 -22.96 -8.92
C GLY A 135 0.59 -22.56 -8.07
N ASP A 136 0.79 -21.68 -7.10
CA ASP A 136 -0.28 -21.11 -6.27
C ASP A 136 -1.22 -20.16 -7.05
N ILE A 137 -0.69 -19.39 -8.00
CA ILE A 137 -1.49 -18.49 -8.85
C ILE A 137 -2.30 -19.30 -9.85
N LYS A 138 -1.71 -20.34 -10.44
CA LYS A 138 -2.38 -21.23 -11.39
C LYS A 138 -3.63 -21.88 -10.79
N SER A 139 -3.63 -22.21 -9.50
CA SER A 139 -4.79 -22.76 -8.80
C SER A 139 -5.95 -21.77 -8.63
N ILE A 140 -5.67 -20.48 -8.64
CA ILE A 140 -6.66 -19.40 -8.41
C ILE A 140 -7.21 -18.88 -9.75
N ILE A 141 -6.38 -18.85 -10.81
CA ILE A 141 -6.79 -18.39 -12.13
C ILE A 141 -7.42 -19.59 -12.88
N PRO A 142 -8.73 -19.59 -13.09
CA PRO A 142 -9.38 -20.66 -13.88
C PRO A 142 -8.83 -20.61 -15.33
N GLY A 143 -8.70 -21.78 -15.97
CA GLY A 143 -8.24 -21.94 -17.38
C GLY A 143 -9.16 -21.26 -18.40
N ARG A 144 -9.31 -19.96 -18.31
CA ARG A 144 -10.15 -19.12 -19.17
C ARG A 144 -9.27 -18.36 -20.15
N GLY A 145 -9.79 -18.17 -21.38
CA GLY A 145 -9.09 -17.43 -22.41
C GLY A 145 -8.84 -15.97 -22.04
N LEU A 146 -7.86 -15.34 -22.71
CA LEU A 146 -7.40 -13.97 -22.47
C LEU A 146 -8.57 -12.96 -22.51
N GLY A 147 -9.58 -13.15 -23.35
CA GLY A 147 -10.76 -12.28 -23.42
C GLY A 147 -11.55 -12.18 -22.10
N THR A 148 -11.55 -13.24 -21.29
CA THR A 148 -12.21 -13.24 -19.97
C THR A 148 -11.29 -12.70 -18.88
N LEU A 149 -9.99 -12.98 -18.98
CA LEU A 149 -9.02 -12.62 -17.94
C LEU A 149 -8.59 -11.15 -18.03
N LEU A 150 -8.56 -10.56 -19.22
CA LEU A 150 -8.13 -9.18 -19.43
C LEU A 150 -8.98 -8.15 -18.65
N PRO A 151 -10.33 -8.19 -18.67
CA PRO A 151 -11.14 -7.30 -17.84
C PRO A 151 -10.88 -7.46 -16.34
N ILE A 152 -10.62 -8.70 -15.89
CA ILE A 152 -10.29 -8.98 -14.48
C ILE A 152 -8.93 -8.37 -14.13
N GLY A 153 -7.93 -8.50 -15.00
CA GLY A 153 -6.61 -7.90 -14.79
C GLY A 153 -6.65 -6.37 -14.78
N VAL A 154 -7.46 -5.75 -15.63
CA VAL A 154 -7.67 -4.30 -15.62
C VAL A 154 -8.36 -3.87 -14.34
N ALA A 155 -9.43 -4.56 -13.91
CA ALA A 155 -10.12 -4.27 -12.66
C ALA A 155 -9.17 -4.42 -11.46
N PHE A 156 -8.36 -5.48 -11.42
CA PHE A 156 -7.34 -5.69 -10.41
C PHE A 156 -6.35 -4.52 -10.38
N ALA A 157 -5.77 -4.14 -11.52
CA ALA A 157 -4.78 -3.07 -11.61
C ALA A 157 -5.34 -1.72 -11.12
N VAL A 158 -6.59 -1.40 -11.48
CA VAL A 158 -7.27 -0.19 -11.00
C VAL A 158 -7.49 -0.24 -9.50
N VAL A 159 -8.08 -1.31 -8.99
CA VAL A 159 -8.44 -1.41 -7.56
C VAL A 159 -7.17 -1.49 -6.70
N ASN A 160 -6.19 -2.32 -7.07
CA ASN A 160 -4.96 -2.48 -6.31
C ASN A 160 -4.17 -1.18 -6.23
N SER A 161 -3.95 -0.51 -7.35
CA SER A 161 -3.23 0.77 -7.37
C SER A 161 -3.94 1.86 -6.57
N LEU A 162 -5.28 1.94 -6.62
CA LEU A 162 -6.06 2.86 -5.79
C LEU A 162 -5.88 2.59 -4.30
N VAL A 163 -5.99 1.32 -3.89
CA VAL A 163 -5.87 0.90 -2.50
C VAL A 163 -4.46 1.15 -1.99
N GLU A 164 -3.44 0.69 -2.71
CA GLU A 164 -2.06 0.82 -2.26
C GLU A 164 -1.59 2.27 -2.22
N GLU A 165 -1.92 3.10 -3.21
CA GLU A 165 -1.56 4.51 -3.17
C GLU A 165 -2.29 5.28 -2.06
N ALA A 166 -3.56 4.95 -1.78
CA ALA A 166 -4.28 5.53 -0.65
C ALA A 166 -3.63 5.16 0.69
N ILE A 167 -3.18 3.92 0.84
CA ILE A 167 -2.54 3.43 2.07
C ILE A 167 -1.14 4.04 2.22
N TYR A 168 -0.25 3.82 1.26
CA TYR A 168 1.18 4.15 1.41
C TYR A 168 1.49 5.63 1.16
N ARG A 169 0.94 6.24 0.09
CA ARG A 169 1.20 7.66 -0.25
C ARG A 169 0.14 8.59 0.31
N GLY A 170 -0.95 8.03 0.83
CA GLY A 170 -2.00 8.74 1.54
C GLY A 170 -1.84 8.64 3.05
N ILE A 171 -2.44 7.64 3.63
CA ILE A 171 -2.65 7.49 5.08
C ILE A 171 -1.32 7.35 5.83
N LEU A 172 -0.46 6.42 5.40
CA LEU A 172 0.86 6.21 6.00
C LEU A 172 1.73 7.46 5.87
N TRP A 173 1.77 8.07 4.68
CA TRP A 173 2.51 9.31 4.45
C TRP A 173 2.09 10.42 5.40
N ASP A 174 0.79 10.66 5.56
CA ASP A 174 0.28 11.71 6.45
C ASP A 174 0.71 11.45 7.91
N GLY A 175 0.61 10.20 8.40
CA GLY A 175 1.08 9.82 9.73
C GLY A 175 2.59 9.97 9.91
N LEU A 176 3.39 9.47 8.97
CA LEU A 176 4.85 9.60 8.99
C LEU A 176 5.29 11.08 8.95
N ASN A 177 4.59 11.92 8.20
CA ASN A 177 4.91 13.35 8.13
C ASN A 177 4.74 14.07 9.48
N VAL A 178 3.74 13.67 10.28
CA VAL A 178 3.54 14.21 11.64
C VAL A 178 4.73 13.87 12.55
N VAL A 179 5.25 12.65 12.47
CA VAL A 179 6.31 12.18 13.40
C VAL A 179 7.72 12.47 12.90
N LEU A 180 7.98 12.36 11.60
CA LEU A 180 9.33 12.53 11.03
C LEU A 180 9.58 13.96 10.55
N GLY A 181 8.61 14.57 9.87
CA GLY A 181 8.63 15.98 9.43
C GLY A 181 9.62 16.33 8.32
N ARG A 182 10.60 15.47 8.03
CA ARG A 182 11.55 15.64 6.92
C ARG A 182 11.11 14.83 5.73
N LEU A 183 10.80 15.49 4.63
CA LEU A 183 10.22 14.89 3.44
C LEU A 183 10.99 13.66 2.92
N ALA A 184 12.32 13.75 2.82
CA ALA A 184 13.15 12.64 2.36
C ALA A 184 13.02 11.42 3.29
N VAL A 185 12.99 11.63 4.61
CA VAL A 185 12.85 10.57 5.59
C VAL A 185 11.46 9.94 5.53
N VAL A 186 10.41 10.75 5.38
CA VAL A 186 9.03 10.28 5.18
C VAL A 186 8.93 9.41 3.94
N ASN A 187 9.52 9.87 2.83
CA ASN A 187 9.51 9.13 1.57
C ASN A 187 10.26 7.78 1.68
N LEU A 188 11.45 7.80 2.26
CA LEU A 188 12.22 6.56 2.45
C LEU A 188 11.51 5.58 3.40
N ALA A 189 10.92 6.07 4.50
CA ALA A 189 10.22 5.23 5.46
C ALA A 189 8.96 4.58 4.84
N GLN A 190 8.12 5.35 4.12
CA GLN A 190 6.96 4.76 3.45
C GLN A 190 7.37 3.76 2.37
N ALA A 191 8.46 4.05 1.61
CA ALA A 191 8.95 3.15 0.58
C ALA A 191 9.54 1.86 1.17
N ALA A 192 10.20 1.93 2.32
CA ALA A 192 10.71 0.76 3.03
C ALA A 192 9.56 -0.15 3.50
N ILE A 193 8.51 0.41 4.09
CA ILE A 193 7.32 -0.34 4.52
C ILE A 193 6.62 -0.95 3.30
N PHE A 194 6.47 -0.20 2.21
CA PHE A 194 5.91 -0.67 0.95
C PHE A 194 6.74 -1.83 0.36
N GLY A 195 8.08 -1.70 0.35
CA GLY A 195 8.98 -2.76 -0.11
C GLY A 195 8.82 -4.03 0.72
N VAL A 196 8.85 -3.93 2.06
CA VAL A 196 8.69 -5.10 2.95
C VAL A 196 7.35 -5.79 2.75
N ALA A 197 6.27 -5.04 2.51
CA ALA A 197 4.96 -5.61 2.20
C ALA A 197 4.96 -6.49 0.94
N HIS A 198 5.92 -6.29 0.02
CA HIS A 198 6.06 -7.08 -1.21
C HIS A 198 6.89 -8.38 -1.03
N ILE A 199 7.31 -8.74 0.20
CA ILE A 199 8.08 -9.98 0.41
C ILE A 199 7.33 -11.23 -0.07
N GLN A 200 6.00 -11.23 0.04
CA GLN A 200 5.09 -12.28 -0.45
C GLN A 200 4.26 -11.82 -1.66
N GLY A 201 4.49 -10.60 -2.15
CA GLY A 201 3.81 -10.02 -3.29
C GLY A 201 4.30 -10.56 -4.63
N PHE A 202 4.15 -9.77 -5.68
CA PHE A 202 4.71 -10.06 -6.99
C PHE A 202 5.30 -8.77 -7.58
N PRO A 203 6.62 -8.71 -7.83
CA PRO A 203 7.67 -9.74 -7.62
C PRO A 203 7.86 -10.18 -6.16
N ARG A 204 8.26 -11.45 -5.94
CA ARG A 204 8.41 -12.05 -4.60
C ARG A 204 9.84 -12.00 -4.06
N GLY A 205 9.96 -12.15 -2.73
CA GLY A 205 11.22 -12.31 -2.02
C GLY A 205 12.06 -11.04 -1.98
N ALA A 206 13.34 -11.17 -1.70
CA ALA A 206 14.25 -10.02 -1.51
C ALA A 206 14.32 -9.09 -2.74
N VAL A 207 14.31 -9.66 -3.94
CA VAL A 207 14.32 -8.87 -5.18
C VAL A 207 13.02 -8.06 -5.30
N GLY A 208 11.87 -8.65 -4.98
CA GLY A 208 10.59 -7.95 -4.95
C GLY A 208 10.60 -6.79 -3.95
N VAL A 209 11.13 -7.02 -2.75
CA VAL A 209 11.30 -5.96 -1.72
C VAL A 209 12.14 -4.80 -2.26
N ILE A 210 13.26 -5.08 -2.91
CA ILE A 210 14.15 -4.04 -3.46
C ILE A 210 13.47 -3.28 -4.60
N LEU A 211 12.85 -3.98 -5.54
CA LEU A 211 12.15 -3.35 -6.66
C LEU A 211 10.99 -2.48 -6.19
N ALA A 212 10.17 -2.99 -5.27
CA ALA A 212 9.06 -2.24 -4.69
C ALA A 212 9.55 -1.05 -3.85
N PHE A 213 10.66 -1.18 -3.10
CA PHE A 213 11.25 -0.07 -2.37
C PHE A 213 11.67 1.07 -3.32
N ILE A 214 12.44 0.75 -4.37
CA ILE A 214 12.91 1.74 -5.36
C ILE A 214 11.71 2.41 -6.04
N TYR A 215 10.76 1.60 -6.49
CA TYR A 215 9.52 2.09 -7.10
C TYR A 215 8.73 2.98 -6.13
N GLY A 216 8.65 2.55 -4.87
CA GLY A 216 8.03 3.30 -3.78
C GLY A 216 8.62 4.68 -3.56
N VAL A 217 9.94 4.82 -3.65
CA VAL A 217 10.64 6.11 -3.56
C VAL A 217 10.22 7.03 -4.72
N PHE A 218 10.20 6.53 -5.96
CA PHE A 218 9.83 7.33 -7.12
C PHE A 218 8.36 7.78 -7.08
N LEU A 219 7.42 6.89 -6.75
CA LEU A 219 6.01 7.26 -6.58
C LEU A 219 5.81 8.28 -5.46
N GLY A 220 6.56 8.17 -4.36
CA GLY A 220 6.53 9.18 -3.29
C GLY A 220 7.04 10.54 -3.74
N ILE A 221 8.06 10.62 -4.61
CA ILE A 221 8.51 11.86 -5.23
C ILE A 221 7.40 12.47 -6.11
N ILE A 222 6.76 11.65 -6.95
CA ILE A 222 5.63 12.09 -7.78
C ILE A 222 4.49 12.62 -6.91
N ARG A 223 4.07 11.86 -5.88
CA ARG A 223 3.05 12.26 -4.90
C ARG A 223 3.37 13.63 -4.27
N HIS A 224 4.61 13.82 -3.87
CA HIS A 224 5.02 15.09 -3.26
C HIS A 224 4.94 16.26 -4.25
N ARG A 225 5.43 16.07 -5.47
CA ARG A 225 5.44 17.11 -6.51
C ARG A 225 4.04 17.47 -6.99
N THR A 226 3.16 16.49 -7.14
CA THR A 226 1.76 16.70 -7.55
C THR A 226 0.86 17.18 -6.42
N ARG A 227 1.25 16.93 -5.16
CA ARG A 227 0.42 17.14 -3.95
C ARG A 227 -0.90 16.37 -4.00
N GLY A 228 -0.92 15.21 -4.65
CA GLY A 228 -2.11 14.37 -4.80
C GLY A 228 -1.76 12.96 -5.25
N LEU A 229 -2.78 12.11 -5.37
CA LEU A 229 -2.62 10.68 -5.64
C LEU A 229 -2.86 10.30 -7.10
N LEU A 230 -3.48 11.14 -7.93
CA LEU A 230 -3.89 10.73 -9.28
C LEU A 230 -2.71 10.28 -10.14
N ALA A 231 -1.60 11.02 -10.15
CA ALA A 231 -0.44 10.65 -10.95
C ALA A 231 0.24 9.36 -10.45
N PRO A 232 0.54 9.17 -9.13
CA PRO A 232 1.00 7.89 -8.61
C PRO A 232 0.08 6.73 -8.97
N ILE A 233 -1.24 6.88 -8.82
CA ILE A 233 -2.23 5.84 -9.16
C ILE A 233 -2.13 5.43 -10.63
N ILE A 234 -2.08 6.38 -11.57
CA ILE A 234 -1.98 6.07 -13.00
C ILE A 234 -0.69 5.33 -13.33
N ILE A 235 0.44 5.78 -12.77
CA ILE A 235 1.75 5.13 -12.98
C ILE A 235 1.73 3.72 -12.39
N HIS A 236 1.17 3.55 -11.20
CA HIS A 236 1.07 2.26 -10.51
C HIS A 236 0.17 1.28 -11.26
N MET A 237 -0.98 1.74 -11.75
CA MET A 237 -1.89 0.93 -12.53
C MET A 237 -1.21 0.30 -13.77
N VAL A 238 -0.31 1.03 -14.43
CA VAL A 238 0.44 0.47 -15.57
C VAL A 238 1.43 -0.59 -15.13
N ALA A 239 2.06 -0.44 -13.97
CA ALA A 239 2.93 -1.47 -13.41
C ALA A 239 2.15 -2.75 -13.06
N ASP A 240 0.97 -2.62 -12.43
CA ASP A 240 0.08 -3.75 -12.12
C ASP A 240 -0.42 -4.46 -13.38
N LEU A 241 -0.79 -3.71 -14.42
CA LEU A 241 -1.14 -4.28 -15.72
C LEU A 241 0.04 -5.05 -16.34
N THR A 242 1.26 -4.51 -16.19
CA THR A 242 2.47 -5.20 -16.66
C THR A 242 2.67 -6.52 -15.92
N ILE A 243 2.51 -6.52 -14.60
CA ILE A 243 2.57 -7.74 -13.78
C ILE A 243 1.52 -8.75 -14.27
N PHE A 244 0.28 -8.31 -14.43
CA PHE A 244 -0.79 -9.17 -14.94
C PHE A 244 -0.45 -9.79 -16.30
N MET A 245 0.06 -9.00 -17.25
CA MET A 245 0.46 -9.50 -18.58
C MET A 245 1.62 -10.49 -18.49
N ILE A 246 2.61 -10.25 -17.63
CA ILE A 246 3.71 -11.19 -17.38
C ILE A 246 3.14 -12.53 -16.85
N LEU A 247 2.24 -12.47 -15.89
CA LEU A 247 1.60 -13.67 -15.32
C LEU A 247 0.85 -14.46 -16.41
N MET A 248 0.09 -13.79 -17.28
CA MET A 248 -0.64 -14.45 -18.37
C MET A 248 0.32 -15.17 -19.33
N VAL A 249 1.36 -14.48 -19.80
CA VAL A 249 2.36 -15.07 -20.72
C VAL A 249 3.10 -16.26 -20.08
N MET A 250 3.38 -16.20 -18.77
CA MET A 250 4.04 -17.28 -18.07
C MET A 250 3.11 -18.48 -17.85
N LEU A 251 1.82 -18.25 -17.56
CA LEU A 251 0.84 -19.32 -17.35
C LEU A 251 0.46 -20.04 -18.62
N GLU A 252 0.48 -19.37 -19.78
CA GLU A 252 0.25 -20.01 -21.09
C GLU A 252 1.39 -20.97 -21.50
N LYS A 253 2.59 -20.80 -20.92
CA LYS A 253 3.76 -21.65 -21.20
C LYS A 253 3.88 -22.86 -20.28
N LEU A 254 3.00 -22.99 -19.28
CA LEU A 254 2.96 -24.08 -18.29
C LEU A 254 1.81 -25.06 -18.59
#